data_733a62ff578028431125637b16a908c8
#
_entry.id   733a62ff578028431125637b16a908c8
#
_cell.length_a   1.000
_cell.length_b   1.000
_cell.length_c   1.000
_cell.angle_alpha   90.00
_cell.angle_beta   90.00
_cell.angle_gamma   90.00
#
_symmetry.space_group_name_H-M   'P 1'
#
loop_
_entity.id
_entity.type
_entity.pdbx_description
1 polymer ?
#
loop_
_entity_poly.entity_id
_entity_poly.type
_entity_poly.pdbx_seq_one_letter_code
_entity_poly.pdbx_strand_id
1 'polypeptide(L)'
;MKSLYIKRVISAASLAIALNHFAFGQSVTAGQAAQTDRTKLAGEAVIRGGYGHTDPYKANLKFNVASRTIDFKSYAGVSGITPYSSKLTEAELYTFTGTAPLSENAGNVYLSTLYTEASGVVPHYGFSLGYNPGGNHRFSLEFDGKNSTSHENGTLKEGLFAEGIEPIKTHWSLNSPILTENCYNVNAGYEYTISEKDRIKAEYSFRHDGEEVEKQLNSISLKEYSAFSESLFKELELTFHHNFNLSYSHHFECGDLQAAARYENRLARSKDHQWLDNALTLKNIFTHRYRTGAVMASYNYLPVKSLRLYAEFEYAYTSMNGRNLHDFLPRAIIEWHPDTEVLLSLKYDKLLVRPSLHYLNPAEVREPLAIRAGNSDIVGMHLHKISFDFDWKLPSLSAHLNASYLYTQDGFNAIWMERSNIRIYQWSNEGVRHAVNITPSLKIKASRTTEINASVSALWDKRIAESVSLSNDNWGVAAHADLTQGLPAGFRINVHGDISYGSTLDLYRRADLAYNFGGRIERSFGKHFEAAIDACYLRLSNDIILQGAYSGHLIRRPGDHYGVGVEVRYKF
;
A
#
# COMPACT_ATOMS: atom_id res chain seq x y z
N MET A 1 7.32 4.85 -30.92
CA MET A 1 6.70 4.60 -29.62
C MET A 1 5.26 5.13 -29.49
N LYS A 2 4.93 6.40 -29.78
CA LYS A 2 3.55 6.94 -29.69
C LYS A 2 2.48 6.13 -30.47
N SER A 3 2.79 5.63 -31.66
CA SER A 3 1.85 4.83 -32.50
C SER A 3 1.51 3.45 -31.93
N LEU A 4 2.46 2.82 -31.23
CA LEU A 4 2.24 1.50 -30.59
C LEU A 4 1.35 1.62 -29.34
N TYR A 5 1.46 2.71 -28.61
CA TYR A 5 0.66 3.03 -27.42
C TYR A 5 -0.82 3.24 -27.78
N ILE A 6 -1.08 4.06 -28.79
CA ILE A 6 -2.46 4.31 -29.27
C ILE A 6 -3.10 3.00 -29.75
N LYS A 7 -2.35 2.14 -30.45
CA LYS A 7 -2.85 0.82 -30.89
C LYS A 7 -3.21 -0.09 -29.72
N ARG A 8 -2.44 -0.09 -28.62
CA ARG A 8 -2.74 -0.90 -27.43
C ARG A 8 -3.95 -0.41 -26.65
N VAL A 9 -4.13 0.92 -26.52
CA VAL A 9 -5.33 1.51 -25.90
C VAL A 9 -6.57 1.22 -26.74
N ILE A 10 -6.46 1.34 -28.07
CA ILE A 10 -7.54 0.99 -29.02
C ILE A 10 -7.85 -0.51 -28.95
N SER A 11 -6.84 -1.38 -28.83
CA SER A 11 -7.06 -2.83 -28.68
C SER A 11 -7.74 -3.20 -27.36
N ALA A 12 -7.40 -2.54 -26.26
CA ALA A 12 -8.06 -2.74 -24.97
C ALA A 12 -9.52 -2.24 -25.01
N ALA A 13 -9.76 -1.09 -25.61
CA ALA A 13 -11.12 -0.57 -25.84
C ALA A 13 -11.92 -1.48 -26.79
N SER A 14 -11.28 -2.00 -27.84
CA SER A 14 -11.92 -2.94 -28.80
C SER A 14 -12.24 -4.28 -28.14
N LEU A 15 -11.38 -4.78 -27.23
CA LEU A 15 -11.66 -6.00 -26.44
C LEU A 15 -12.83 -5.78 -25.48
N ALA A 16 -12.89 -4.61 -24.82
CA ALA A 16 -14.02 -4.24 -23.97
C ALA A 16 -15.33 -4.12 -24.75
N ILE A 17 -15.28 -3.58 -25.97
CA ILE A 17 -16.43 -3.51 -26.91
C ILE A 17 -16.81 -4.90 -27.41
N ALA A 18 -15.85 -5.77 -27.74
CA ALA A 18 -16.09 -7.15 -28.17
C ALA A 18 -16.71 -8.01 -27.06
N LEU A 19 -16.25 -7.85 -25.82
CA LEU A 19 -16.85 -8.50 -24.64
C LEU A 19 -18.29 -8.01 -24.41
N ASN A 20 -18.56 -6.72 -24.68
CA ASN A 20 -19.90 -6.16 -24.63
C ASN A 20 -20.82 -6.78 -25.73
N HIS A 21 -20.32 -6.96 -26.97
CA HIS A 21 -21.08 -7.61 -28.02
C HIS A 21 -21.34 -9.11 -27.75
N PHE A 22 -20.43 -9.80 -27.07
CA PHE A 22 -20.63 -11.19 -26.65
C PHE A 22 -21.69 -11.30 -25.55
N ALA A 23 -21.73 -10.36 -24.62
CA ALA A 23 -22.74 -10.30 -23.56
C ALA A 23 -24.14 -9.90 -24.08
N PHE A 24 -24.22 -9.07 -25.12
CA PHE A 24 -25.49 -8.63 -25.71
C PHE A 24 -26.00 -9.56 -26.85
N GLY A 25 -25.15 -10.44 -27.39
CA GLY A 25 -25.50 -11.31 -28.51
C GLY A 25 -26.38 -12.52 -28.15
N GLN A 26 -26.58 -12.82 -26.90
CA GLN A 26 -27.53 -13.81 -26.43
C GLN A 26 -28.82 -13.12 -25.94
N SER A 27 -29.68 -12.72 -26.89
CA SER A 27 -31.07 -12.45 -26.57
C SER A 27 -31.71 -13.77 -26.11
N VAL A 28 -31.82 -13.93 -24.80
CA VAL A 28 -32.70 -14.98 -24.24
C VAL A 28 -34.13 -14.62 -24.65
N THR A 29 -34.67 -15.33 -25.60
CA THR A 29 -36.11 -15.36 -25.88
C THR A 29 -36.80 -15.89 -24.62
N ALA A 30 -37.27 -14.97 -23.79
CA ALA A 30 -38.08 -15.27 -22.62
C ALA A 30 -39.46 -15.68 -23.10
N GLY A 31 -39.71 -16.99 -23.10
CA GLY A 31 -41.06 -17.56 -23.09
C GLY A 31 -41.77 -17.09 -21.80
N GLN A 32 -43.03 -16.70 -21.99
CA GLN A 32 -43.96 -16.27 -20.94
C GLN A 32 -43.94 -17.22 -19.72
N ALA A 33 -43.49 -16.74 -18.57
CA ALA A 33 -43.93 -17.24 -17.27
C ALA A 33 -43.69 -16.17 -16.19
N ALA A 34 -44.78 -15.73 -15.58
CA ALA A 34 -44.96 -15.16 -14.23
C ALA A 34 -43.95 -14.16 -13.70
N GLN A 35 -44.48 -12.95 -13.57
CA GLN A 35 -44.19 -11.93 -12.52
C GLN A 35 -42.88 -12.07 -11.71
N THR A 36 -41.99 -11.11 -11.89
CA THR A 36 -41.23 -10.43 -10.84
C THR A 36 -39.87 -10.97 -10.41
N ASP A 37 -39.01 -11.37 -11.28
CA ASP A 37 -37.58 -11.26 -10.95
C ASP A 37 -36.88 -10.40 -12.04
N ARG A 38 -36.97 -9.07 -11.87
CA ARG A 38 -36.30 -8.16 -12.80
C ARG A 38 -34.80 -8.24 -12.55
N THR A 39 -34.10 -8.97 -13.40
CA THR A 39 -32.65 -8.90 -13.49
C THR A 39 -32.24 -7.45 -13.73
N LYS A 40 -31.48 -6.89 -12.81
CA LYS A 40 -30.95 -5.52 -12.93
C LYS A 40 -29.61 -5.61 -13.64
N LEU A 41 -29.50 -4.90 -14.74
CA LEU A 41 -28.27 -4.71 -15.50
C LEU A 41 -27.79 -3.29 -15.27
N ALA A 42 -26.51 -3.11 -14.94
CA ALA A 42 -25.87 -1.81 -14.80
C ALA A 42 -24.41 -1.90 -15.21
N GLY A 43 -23.88 -0.81 -15.70
CA GLY A 43 -22.47 -0.75 -16.03
C GLY A 43 -21.95 0.68 -16.00
N GLU A 44 -20.64 0.80 -16.02
CA GLU A 44 -19.91 2.06 -16.01
C GLU A 44 -18.68 1.93 -16.90
N ALA A 45 -18.50 2.91 -17.79
CA ALA A 45 -17.27 3.10 -18.54
C ALA A 45 -16.63 4.43 -18.16
N VAL A 46 -15.34 4.40 -17.84
CA VAL A 46 -14.55 5.57 -17.47
C VAL A 46 -13.33 5.66 -18.38
N ILE A 47 -13.12 6.81 -18.97
CA ILE A 47 -11.92 7.14 -19.73
C ILE A 47 -11.33 8.42 -19.15
N ARG A 48 -10.02 8.41 -18.89
CA ARG A 48 -9.28 9.55 -18.38
C ARG A 48 -7.99 9.72 -19.18
N GLY A 49 -7.63 10.96 -19.45
CA GLY A 49 -6.33 11.38 -19.95
C GLY A 49 -5.77 12.49 -19.07
N GLY A 50 -4.47 12.49 -18.82
CA GLY A 50 -3.83 13.47 -17.97
C GLY A 50 -2.40 13.79 -18.41
N TYR A 51 -1.86 14.84 -17.79
CA TYR A 51 -0.48 15.29 -17.94
C TYR A 51 0.09 15.65 -16.58
N GLY A 52 1.36 15.41 -16.39
CA GLY A 52 2.04 15.67 -15.13
C GLY A 52 1.79 14.57 -14.11
N HIS A 53 1.42 14.95 -12.89
CA HIS A 53 1.21 14.05 -11.75
C HIS A 53 -0.10 13.27 -11.77
N THR A 54 -1.08 13.68 -12.58
CA THR A 54 -2.32 12.93 -12.70
C THR A 54 -2.08 11.63 -13.45
N ASP A 55 -2.92 10.61 -13.21
CA ASP A 55 -2.89 9.39 -14.00
C ASP A 55 -2.90 9.71 -15.47
N PRO A 56 -1.84 9.39 -16.23
CA PRO A 56 -1.66 9.89 -17.60
C PRO A 56 -2.75 9.38 -18.53
N TYR A 57 -3.22 8.17 -18.29
CA TYR A 57 -4.40 7.63 -18.95
C TYR A 57 -4.96 6.48 -18.13
N LYS A 58 -6.27 6.34 -18.19
CA LYS A 58 -7.02 5.26 -17.54
C LYS A 58 -8.24 4.94 -18.38
N ALA A 59 -8.49 3.67 -18.60
CA ALA A 59 -9.73 3.20 -19.20
C ALA A 59 -10.25 2.04 -18.35
N ASN A 60 -11.49 2.13 -17.85
CA ASN A 60 -12.12 1.12 -17.04
C ASN A 60 -13.51 0.85 -17.55
N LEU A 61 -13.88 -0.42 -17.56
CA LEU A 61 -15.23 -0.90 -17.79
C LEU A 61 -15.67 -1.73 -16.59
N LYS A 62 -16.86 -1.47 -16.08
CA LYS A 62 -17.52 -2.26 -15.04
C LYS A 62 -18.86 -2.72 -15.55
N PHE A 63 -19.23 -3.92 -15.16
CA PHE A 63 -20.48 -4.55 -15.54
C PHE A 63 -21.07 -5.32 -14.35
N ASN A 64 -22.35 -5.13 -14.07
CA ASN A 64 -23.05 -5.75 -12.96
C ASN A 64 -24.36 -6.37 -13.46
N VAL A 65 -24.60 -7.60 -13.06
CA VAL A 65 -25.88 -8.31 -13.23
C VAL A 65 -26.35 -8.76 -11.86
N ALA A 66 -27.50 -8.30 -11.43
CA ALA A 66 -28.07 -8.72 -10.17
C ALA A 66 -29.47 -9.30 -10.39
N SER A 67 -29.70 -10.50 -9.87
CA SER A 67 -30.99 -11.17 -9.77
C SER A 67 -31.19 -11.66 -8.34
N ARG A 68 -32.31 -12.30 -8.07
CA ARG A 68 -32.58 -12.90 -6.75
C ARG A 68 -31.58 -14.00 -6.38
N THR A 69 -31.08 -14.74 -7.35
CA THR A 69 -30.22 -15.93 -7.17
C THR A 69 -28.77 -15.69 -7.52
N ILE A 70 -28.48 -14.70 -8.38
CA ILE A 70 -27.13 -14.42 -8.89
C ILE A 70 -26.83 -12.93 -8.73
N ASP A 71 -25.67 -12.62 -8.18
CA ASP A 71 -25.03 -11.31 -8.21
C ASP A 71 -23.65 -11.48 -8.89
N PHE A 72 -23.54 -10.95 -10.11
CA PHE A 72 -22.31 -11.03 -10.88
C PHE A 72 -21.80 -9.62 -11.16
N LYS A 73 -20.54 -9.39 -10.84
CA LYS A 73 -19.82 -8.14 -11.12
C LYS A 73 -18.54 -8.46 -11.84
N SER A 74 -18.21 -7.69 -12.84
CA SER A 74 -16.91 -7.79 -13.50
C SER A 74 -16.37 -6.41 -13.82
N TYR A 75 -15.04 -6.33 -13.90
CA TYR A 75 -14.35 -5.15 -14.33
C TYR A 75 -13.11 -5.51 -15.15
N ALA A 76 -12.77 -4.64 -16.06
CA ALA A 76 -11.50 -4.67 -16.77
C ALA A 76 -11.04 -3.23 -17.01
N GLY A 77 -9.75 -3.00 -16.89
CA GLY A 77 -9.20 -1.69 -17.11
C GLY A 77 -7.71 -1.70 -17.38
N VAL A 78 -7.22 -0.54 -17.75
CA VAL A 78 -5.82 -0.28 -17.97
C VAL A 78 -5.50 1.12 -17.46
N SER A 79 -4.38 1.26 -16.76
CA SER A 79 -3.80 2.55 -16.39
C SER A 79 -2.37 2.63 -16.87
N GLY A 80 -1.85 3.83 -17.03
CA GLY A 80 -0.49 4.06 -17.48
C GLY A 80 0.37 4.71 -16.42
N ILE A 81 1.66 4.44 -16.49
CA ILE A 81 2.71 5.16 -15.77
C ILE A 81 3.44 6.03 -16.79
N THR A 82 3.62 7.30 -16.51
CA THR A 82 4.40 8.18 -17.36
C THR A 82 5.63 8.71 -16.65
N PRO A 83 6.65 9.20 -17.38
CA PRO A 83 7.82 9.86 -16.79
C PRO A 83 7.46 11.03 -15.86
N TYR A 84 6.38 11.73 -16.13
CA TYR A 84 5.94 12.85 -15.29
C TYR A 84 5.36 12.42 -13.95
N SER A 85 4.69 11.27 -13.88
CA SER A 85 4.11 10.73 -12.64
C SER A 85 5.14 10.00 -11.78
N SER A 86 6.30 9.68 -12.34
CA SER A 86 7.34 8.87 -11.69
C SER A 86 8.71 9.55 -11.64
N LYS A 87 8.81 10.79 -12.08
CA LYS A 87 10.05 11.55 -12.04
C LYS A 87 10.47 11.81 -10.59
N LEU A 88 11.62 11.28 -10.22
CA LEU A 88 12.20 11.41 -8.90
C LEU A 88 13.63 11.94 -9.00
N THR A 89 13.95 12.95 -8.20
CA THR A 89 15.33 13.41 -8.00
C THR A 89 15.63 13.34 -6.53
N GLU A 90 16.56 12.49 -6.14
CA GLU A 90 17.05 12.37 -4.77
C GLU A 90 18.49 12.87 -4.71
N ALA A 91 18.79 13.66 -3.70
CA ALA A 91 20.15 14.04 -3.35
C ALA A 91 20.40 13.76 -1.87
N GLU A 92 21.42 12.98 -1.59
CA GLU A 92 21.86 12.67 -0.25
C GLU A 92 23.19 13.38 0.02
N LEU A 93 23.26 14.12 1.12
CA LEU A 93 24.49 14.69 1.63
C LEU A 93 24.59 14.39 3.12
N TYR A 94 25.58 13.64 3.52
CA TYR A 94 25.83 13.36 4.94
C TYR A 94 27.32 13.19 5.25
N THR A 95 27.67 13.39 6.50
CA THR A 95 29.02 13.25 7.03
C THR A 95 29.05 12.05 7.97
N PHE A 96 30.08 11.23 7.88
CA PHE A 96 30.34 10.18 8.84
C PHE A 96 30.83 10.79 10.15
N THR A 97 30.11 10.57 11.25
CA THR A 97 30.40 11.21 12.54
C THR A 97 31.42 10.45 13.38
N GLY A 98 31.77 9.24 13.00
CA GLY A 98 32.69 8.40 13.76
C GLY A 98 32.16 7.85 15.09
N THR A 99 30.87 8.02 15.37
CA THR A 99 30.25 7.53 16.61
C THR A 99 29.94 6.05 16.59
N ALA A 100 29.94 5.41 15.42
CA ALA A 100 29.81 3.97 15.32
C ALA A 100 31.16 3.30 15.63
N PRO A 101 31.19 2.15 16.34
CA PRO A 101 32.43 1.47 16.71
C PRO A 101 33.26 0.96 15.52
N LEU A 102 32.80 1.17 14.30
CA LEU A 102 33.42 0.70 13.04
C LEU A 102 33.73 1.83 12.06
N SER A 103 33.60 3.10 12.43
CA SER A 103 33.85 4.18 11.48
C SER A 103 35.36 4.50 11.37
N GLU A 104 36.02 3.89 10.40
CA GLU A 104 37.37 4.26 9.98
C GLU A 104 37.39 5.60 9.21
N ASN A 105 36.21 6.18 8.92
CA ASN A 105 36.01 7.31 8.00
C ASN A 105 35.31 8.51 8.66
N ALA A 106 35.54 8.71 9.95
CA ALA A 106 35.02 9.88 10.63
C ALA A 106 35.44 11.18 9.91
N GLY A 107 34.47 12.03 9.61
CA GLY A 107 34.69 13.27 8.88
C GLY A 107 34.56 13.19 7.36
N ASN A 108 34.43 11.98 6.79
CA ASN A 108 34.17 11.82 5.35
C ASN A 108 32.77 12.31 4.98
N VAL A 109 32.65 12.94 3.83
CA VAL A 109 31.39 13.45 3.28
C VAL A 109 30.94 12.58 2.12
N TYR A 110 29.74 12.04 2.22
CA TYR A 110 29.08 11.32 1.15
C TYR A 110 28.08 12.23 0.43
N LEU A 111 28.12 12.23 -0.88
CA LEU A 111 27.14 12.88 -1.75
C LEU A 111 26.60 11.89 -2.77
N SER A 112 25.30 11.74 -2.84
CA SER A 112 24.61 10.96 -3.87
C SER A 112 23.51 11.79 -4.51
N THR A 113 23.35 11.68 -5.82
CA THR A 113 22.23 12.27 -6.55
C THR A 113 21.65 11.23 -7.51
N LEU A 114 20.42 10.83 -7.26
CA LEU A 114 19.67 9.89 -8.09
C LEU A 114 18.58 10.64 -8.86
N TYR A 115 18.51 10.41 -10.14
CA TYR A 115 17.42 10.87 -11.00
C TYR A 115 16.82 9.67 -11.72
N THR A 116 15.51 9.44 -11.61
CA THR A 116 14.82 8.34 -12.27
C THR A 116 13.53 8.78 -12.92
N GLU A 117 13.20 8.14 -14.03
CA GLU A 117 11.92 8.27 -14.75
C GLU A 117 11.40 6.86 -15.08
N ALA A 118 10.15 6.58 -14.74
CA ALA A 118 9.52 5.32 -15.10
C ALA A 118 8.34 5.53 -16.04
N SER A 119 8.12 4.57 -16.94
CA SER A 119 6.95 4.52 -17.81
C SER A 119 6.45 3.10 -17.95
N GLY A 120 5.13 2.90 -18.03
CA GLY A 120 4.60 1.55 -18.09
C GLY A 120 3.10 1.48 -18.30
N VAL A 121 2.59 0.24 -18.27
CA VAL A 121 1.17 -0.10 -18.43
C VAL A 121 0.77 -1.06 -17.31
N VAL A 122 -0.40 -0.83 -16.73
CA VAL A 122 -0.96 -1.62 -15.65
C VAL A 122 -2.37 -2.08 -16.03
N PRO A 123 -2.53 -3.21 -16.72
CA PRO A 123 -3.82 -3.87 -16.86
C PRO A 123 -4.29 -4.41 -15.50
N HIS A 124 -5.60 -4.28 -15.24
CA HIS A 124 -6.26 -4.86 -14.08
C HIS A 124 -7.64 -5.37 -14.48
N TYR A 125 -8.04 -6.50 -13.92
CA TYR A 125 -9.28 -7.17 -14.28
C TYR A 125 -9.74 -8.09 -13.15
N GLY A 126 -11.04 -8.36 -13.12
CA GLY A 126 -11.58 -9.26 -12.12
C GLY A 126 -13.07 -9.48 -12.27
N PHE A 127 -13.56 -10.42 -11.49
CA PHE A 127 -14.99 -10.67 -11.35
C PHE A 127 -15.34 -11.14 -9.93
N SER A 128 -16.61 -10.93 -9.56
CA SER A 128 -17.21 -11.46 -8.34
C SER A 128 -18.53 -12.10 -8.72
N LEU A 129 -18.73 -13.33 -8.27
CA LEU A 129 -19.95 -14.12 -8.44
C LEU A 129 -20.51 -14.49 -7.07
N GLY A 130 -21.68 -14.00 -6.75
CA GLY A 130 -22.52 -14.47 -5.67
C GLY A 130 -23.62 -15.37 -6.20
N TYR A 131 -23.78 -16.56 -5.66
CA TYR A 131 -24.84 -17.48 -6.02
C TYR A 131 -25.62 -17.91 -4.79
N ASN A 132 -26.92 -17.60 -4.79
CA ASN A 132 -27.87 -17.97 -3.76
C ASN A 132 -28.98 -18.81 -4.37
N PRO A 133 -28.86 -20.16 -4.38
CA PRO A 133 -29.83 -21.06 -5.02
C PRO A 133 -31.20 -21.07 -4.34
N GLY A 134 -31.35 -20.33 -3.25
CA GLY A 134 -32.50 -20.43 -2.35
C GLY A 134 -32.20 -21.36 -1.16
N GLY A 135 -33.02 -21.24 -0.12
CA GLY A 135 -32.79 -21.96 1.13
C GLY A 135 -31.60 -21.37 1.92
N ASN A 136 -30.82 -22.25 2.52
CA ASN A 136 -29.81 -21.89 3.52
C ASN A 136 -28.38 -21.80 2.98
N HIS A 137 -28.21 -21.86 1.66
CA HIS A 137 -26.89 -21.95 1.02
C HIS A 137 -26.54 -20.69 0.27
N ARG A 138 -25.32 -20.20 0.45
CA ARG A 138 -24.74 -19.09 -0.32
C ARG A 138 -23.30 -19.41 -0.72
N PHE A 139 -22.99 -19.17 -1.99
CA PHE A 139 -21.67 -19.34 -2.56
C PHE A 139 -21.14 -18.00 -3.04
N SER A 140 -19.84 -17.80 -2.92
CA SER A 140 -19.15 -16.64 -3.49
C SER A 140 -17.85 -17.08 -4.15
N LEU A 141 -17.52 -16.43 -5.26
CA LEU A 141 -16.24 -16.59 -5.95
C LEU A 141 -15.79 -15.22 -6.44
N GLU A 142 -14.58 -14.84 -6.09
CA GLU A 142 -13.95 -13.59 -6.54
C GLU A 142 -12.61 -13.90 -7.17
N PHE A 143 -12.31 -13.19 -8.23
CA PHE A 143 -11.01 -13.22 -8.87
C PHE A 143 -10.58 -11.80 -9.22
N ASP A 144 -9.35 -11.44 -8.84
CA ASP A 144 -8.70 -10.19 -9.18
C ASP A 144 -7.33 -10.47 -9.78
N GLY A 145 -7.02 -9.78 -10.87
CA GLY A 145 -5.74 -9.86 -11.56
C GLY A 145 -5.17 -8.48 -11.85
N LYS A 146 -3.89 -8.29 -11.59
CA LYS A 146 -3.11 -7.12 -11.97
C LYS A 146 -1.81 -7.58 -12.58
N ASN A 147 -1.49 -7.04 -13.74
CA ASN A 147 -0.19 -7.22 -14.38
C ASN A 147 0.38 -5.83 -14.65
N SER A 148 1.61 -5.58 -14.28
CA SER A 148 2.28 -4.34 -14.65
C SER A 148 3.59 -4.62 -15.35
N THR A 149 3.90 -3.79 -16.32
CA THR A 149 5.22 -3.78 -16.95
C THR A 149 5.64 -2.32 -17.05
N SER A 150 6.76 -2.00 -16.42
CA SER A 150 7.34 -0.67 -16.46
C SER A 150 8.80 -0.71 -16.88
N HIS A 151 9.27 0.40 -17.41
CA HIS A 151 10.66 0.67 -17.73
C HIS A 151 11.10 1.86 -16.92
N GLU A 152 12.22 1.75 -16.25
CA GLU A 152 12.83 2.82 -15.48
C GLU A 152 14.18 3.19 -16.09
N ASN A 153 14.41 4.48 -16.30
CA ASN A 153 15.69 5.02 -16.71
C ASN A 153 16.14 6.07 -15.70
N GLY A 154 17.43 6.13 -15.43
CA GLY A 154 17.92 7.09 -14.48
C GLY A 154 19.43 7.31 -14.53
N THR A 155 19.87 8.24 -13.73
CA THR A 155 21.29 8.49 -13.47
C THR A 155 21.53 8.61 -11.98
N LEU A 156 22.53 7.90 -11.49
CA LEU A 156 23.03 8.00 -10.12
C LEU A 156 24.43 8.60 -10.16
N LYS A 157 24.65 9.69 -9.43
CA LYS A 157 25.97 10.29 -9.21
C LYS A 157 26.31 10.19 -7.75
N GLU A 158 27.42 9.56 -7.45
CA GLU A 158 27.86 9.36 -6.08
C GLU A 158 29.29 9.85 -5.91
N GLY A 159 29.63 10.32 -4.71
CA GLY A 159 30.97 10.74 -4.33
C GLY A 159 31.20 10.59 -2.83
N LEU A 160 32.34 10.03 -2.48
CA LEU A 160 32.87 10.04 -1.11
C LEU A 160 34.08 10.96 -1.08
N PHE A 161 34.06 11.93 -0.16
CA PHE A 161 35.12 12.92 0.03
C PHE A 161 35.70 12.71 1.41
N ALA A 162 36.97 12.30 1.49
CA ALA A 162 37.72 12.15 2.72
C ALA A 162 38.77 13.28 2.85
N GLU A 163 39.06 13.72 4.07
CA GLU A 163 40.09 14.71 4.30
C GLU A 163 41.47 14.17 3.88
N GLY A 164 42.16 14.88 2.99
CA GLY A 164 43.47 14.47 2.46
C GLY A 164 43.46 13.37 1.41
N ILE A 165 42.32 12.90 0.98
CA ILE A 165 42.16 11.87 -0.06
C ILE A 165 41.42 12.48 -1.26
N GLU A 166 41.86 12.15 -2.49
CA GLU A 166 41.12 12.53 -3.68
C GLU A 166 39.71 11.92 -3.66
N PRO A 167 38.66 12.70 -3.98
CA PRO A 167 37.28 12.22 -3.91
C PRO A 167 37.04 11.06 -4.87
N ILE A 168 36.47 9.99 -4.35
CA ILE A 168 35.94 8.90 -5.15
C ILE A 168 34.65 9.39 -5.76
N LYS A 169 34.63 9.61 -7.07
CA LYS A 169 33.45 10.02 -7.83
C LYS A 169 33.06 8.92 -8.77
N THR A 170 31.82 8.49 -8.71
CA THR A 170 31.23 7.51 -9.62
C THR A 170 30.00 8.09 -10.29
N HIS A 171 29.87 7.85 -11.56
CA HIS A 171 28.69 8.20 -12.34
C HIS A 171 28.08 6.91 -12.88
N TRP A 172 26.84 6.63 -12.52
CA TRP A 172 26.11 5.47 -12.96
C TRP A 172 24.97 5.89 -13.87
N SER A 173 24.78 5.23 -14.97
CA SER A 173 23.54 5.27 -15.72
C SER A 173 22.73 4.02 -15.36
N LEU A 174 21.53 4.24 -14.82
CA LEU A 174 20.55 3.19 -14.60
C LEU A 174 19.76 3.00 -15.89
N ASN A 175 19.84 1.83 -16.46
CA ASN A 175 18.92 1.38 -17.49
C ASN A 175 18.20 0.14 -16.92
N SER A 176 16.99 0.32 -16.45
CA SER A 176 16.15 -0.78 -15.99
C SER A 176 15.15 -1.10 -17.09
N PRO A 177 15.45 -2.06 -17.92
CA PRO A 177 14.60 -2.32 -19.06
C PRO A 177 13.22 -2.83 -18.67
N ILE A 178 13.09 -3.57 -17.57
CA ILE A 178 11.80 -4.21 -17.25
C ILE A 178 11.66 -4.40 -15.74
N LEU A 179 10.58 -3.84 -15.20
CA LEU A 179 9.95 -4.28 -13.96
C LEU A 179 8.61 -4.90 -14.34
N THR A 180 8.45 -6.18 -14.08
CA THR A 180 7.19 -6.88 -14.30
C THR A 180 6.62 -7.33 -12.96
N GLU A 181 5.41 -6.91 -12.64
CA GLU A 181 4.66 -7.37 -11.47
C GLU A 181 3.42 -8.12 -11.92
N ASN A 182 3.16 -9.26 -11.31
CA ASN A 182 1.95 -10.05 -11.51
C ASN A 182 1.33 -10.35 -10.15
N CYS A 183 0.07 -9.97 -9.98
CA CYS A 183 -0.68 -10.27 -8.78
C CYS A 183 -2.01 -10.90 -9.15
N TYR A 184 -2.30 -12.07 -8.58
CA TYR A 184 -3.57 -12.79 -8.75
C TYR A 184 -4.13 -13.14 -7.39
N ASN A 185 -5.42 -12.88 -7.20
CA ASN A 185 -6.14 -13.20 -6.00
C ASN A 185 -7.43 -13.95 -6.35
N VAL A 186 -7.66 -15.08 -5.68
CA VAL A 186 -8.88 -15.88 -5.80
C VAL A 186 -9.46 -16.08 -4.42
N ASN A 187 -10.72 -15.71 -4.22
CA ASN A 187 -11.45 -15.95 -2.99
C ASN A 187 -12.68 -16.80 -3.31
N ALA A 188 -12.86 -17.90 -2.59
CA ALA A 188 -14.04 -18.73 -2.66
C ALA A 188 -14.68 -18.85 -1.28
N GLY A 189 -15.98 -18.67 -1.19
CA GLY A 189 -16.71 -18.72 0.06
C GLY A 189 -17.95 -19.59 -0.05
N TYR A 190 -18.24 -20.30 1.02
CA TYR A 190 -19.46 -21.04 1.22
C TYR A 190 -20.05 -20.71 2.59
N GLU A 191 -21.30 -20.35 2.63
CA GLU A 191 -22.04 -20.06 3.85
C GLU A 191 -23.28 -20.94 3.91
N TYR A 192 -23.49 -21.56 5.06
CA TYR A 192 -24.65 -22.37 5.37
C TYR A 192 -25.34 -21.83 6.62
N THR A 193 -26.59 -21.41 6.46
CA THR A 193 -27.45 -20.97 7.56
C THR A 193 -28.20 -22.17 8.10
N ILE A 194 -27.78 -22.68 9.26
CA ILE A 194 -28.39 -23.84 9.94
C ILE A 194 -29.78 -23.46 10.46
N SER A 195 -29.85 -22.29 11.11
CA SER A 195 -31.07 -21.72 11.67
C SER A 195 -31.00 -20.18 11.57
N GLU A 196 -32.04 -19.46 12.00
CA GLU A 196 -31.99 -18.01 12.09
C GLU A 196 -30.86 -17.50 13.02
N LYS A 197 -30.40 -18.35 13.93
CA LYS A 197 -29.37 -18.03 14.93
C LYS A 197 -27.99 -18.60 14.60
N ASP A 198 -27.92 -19.63 13.75
CA ASP A 198 -26.72 -20.43 13.54
C ASP A 198 -26.23 -20.38 12.10
N ARG A 199 -24.96 -20.10 11.91
CA ARG A 199 -24.33 -20.04 10.61
C ARG A 199 -22.93 -20.64 10.63
N ILE A 200 -22.62 -21.39 9.59
CA ILE A 200 -21.26 -21.86 9.29
C ILE A 200 -20.78 -21.20 8.01
N LYS A 201 -19.53 -20.75 8.01
CA LYS A 201 -18.89 -20.16 6.84
C LYS A 201 -17.52 -20.79 6.63
N ALA A 202 -17.25 -21.24 5.42
CA ALA A 202 -15.95 -21.71 4.97
C ALA A 202 -15.43 -20.77 3.87
N GLU A 203 -14.19 -20.31 4.00
CA GLU A 203 -13.56 -19.40 3.05
C GLU A 203 -12.18 -19.93 2.69
N TYR A 204 -11.86 -19.82 1.42
CA TYR A 204 -10.54 -20.10 0.91
C TYR A 204 -10.06 -18.89 0.12
N SER A 205 -8.84 -18.44 0.37
CA SER A 205 -8.17 -17.44 -0.44
C SER A 205 -6.82 -17.94 -0.93
N PHE A 206 -6.53 -17.64 -2.18
CA PHE A 206 -5.25 -17.85 -2.82
C PHE A 206 -4.76 -16.54 -3.38
N ARG A 207 -3.50 -16.19 -3.08
CA ARG A 207 -2.83 -15.04 -3.64
C ARG A 207 -1.47 -15.46 -4.21
N HIS A 208 -1.20 -15.00 -5.39
CA HIS A 208 0.10 -15.09 -6.05
C HIS A 208 0.60 -13.70 -6.35
N ASP A 209 1.79 -13.37 -5.86
CA ASP A 209 2.53 -12.18 -6.23
C ASP A 209 3.84 -12.62 -6.89
N GLY A 210 4.12 -12.09 -8.07
CA GLY A 210 5.37 -12.27 -8.81
C GLY A 210 5.93 -10.92 -9.19
N GLU A 211 7.20 -10.70 -8.91
CA GLU A 211 7.95 -9.51 -9.30
C GLU A 211 9.25 -9.94 -9.97
N GLU A 212 9.51 -9.41 -11.14
CA GLU A 212 10.76 -9.60 -11.87
C GLU A 212 11.39 -8.24 -12.15
N VAL A 213 12.61 -8.05 -11.66
CA VAL A 213 13.38 -6.82 -11.79
C VAL A 213 14.67 -7.13 -12.54
N GLU A 214 14.93 -6.38 -13.59
CA GLU A 214 16.23 -6.36 -14.27
C GLU A 214 16.78 -4.94 -14.23
N LYS A 215 17.98 -4.76 -13.66
CA LYS A 215 18.67 -3.46 -13.54
C LYS A 215 20.05 -3.56 -14.14
N GLN A 216 20.35 -2.71 -15.11
CA GLN A 216 21.68 -2.58 -15.69
C GLN A 216 22.26 -1.24 -15.23
N LEU A 217 23.40 -1.31 -14.57
CA LEU A 217 24.14 -0.14 -14.09
C LEU A 217 25.46 -0.06 -14.85
N ASN A 218 25.66 1.04 -15.54
CA ASN A 218 26.92 1.34 -16.22
C ASN A 218 27.65 2.42 -15.43
N SER A 219 28.86 2.17 -14.98
CA SER A 219 29.66 3.11 -14.18
C SER A 219 30.87 3.63 -14.91
N ILE A 220 31.20 4.88 -14.64
CA ILE A 220 32.46 5.51 -15.06
C ILE A 220 33.15 6.01 -13.79
N SER A 221 34.28 5.43 -13.43
CA SER A 221 35.13 5.98 -12.36
C SER A 221 35.83 7.21 -12.89
N LEU A 222 35.67 8.36 -12.19
CA LEU A 222 36.36 9.61 -12.55
C LEU A 222 37.80 9.66 -12.06
N LYS A 223 38.25 8.69 -11.24
CA LYS A 223 39.61 8.60 -10.74
C LYS A 223 40.55 7.94 -11.77
N GLU A 224 40.03 7.03 -12.55
CA GLU A 224 40.72 6.37 -13.64
C GLU A 224 39.84 6.46 -14.87
N TYR A 225 40.14 7.34 -15.81
CA TYR A 225 39.39 7.54 -17.07
C TYR A 225 39.24 6.25 -17.91
N SER A 226 39.69 5.10 -17.41
CA SER A 226 39.73 3.83 -18.09
C SER A 226 38.88 2.71 -17.50
N ALA A 227 38.26 2.88 -16.33
CA ALA A 227 37.47 1.81 -15.72
C ALA A 227 35.97 2.01 -15.99
N PHE A 228 35.50 1.48 -17.10
CA PHE A 228 34.09 1.22 -17.35
C PHE A 228 33.73 -0.09 -16.67
N SER A 229 32.78 -0.05 -15.76
CA SER A 229 32.25 -1.25 -15.09
C SER A 229 30.77 -1.36 -15.38
N GLU A 230 30.35 -2.52 -15.82
CA GLU A 230 28.96 -2.87 -16.05
C GLU A 230 28.47 -3.81 -14.96
N SER A 231 27.40 -3.44 -14.28
CA SER A 231 26.70 -4.32 -13.33
C SER A 231 25.31 -4.63 -13.84
N LEU A 232 25.01 -5.90 -14.02
CA LEU A 232 23.67 -6.40 -14.32
C LEU A 232 23.12 -7.11 -13.09
N PHE A 233 21.98 -6.68 -12.60
CA PHE A 233 21.26 -7.31 -11.49
C PHE A 233 19.91 -7.82 -11.98
N LYS A 234 19.61 -9.09 -11.68
CA LYS A 234 18.33 -9.72 -11.94
C LYS A 234 17.78 -10.31 -10.67
N GLU A 235 16.53 -9.95 -10.34
CA GLU A 235 15.80 -10.46 -9.21
C GLU A 235 14.46 -11.00 -9.67
N LEU A 236 14.09 -12.17 -9.18
CA LEU A 236 12.77 -12.75 -9.35
C LEU A 236 12.23 -13.12 -7.98
N GLU A 237 11.20 -12.44 -7.54
CA GLU A 237 10.43 -12.78 -6.34
C GLU A 237 9.10 -13.42 -6.70
N LEU A 238 8.80 -14.55 -6.05
CA LEU A 238 7.53 -15.25 -6.17
C LEU A 238 6.96 -15.54 -4.78
N THR A 239 5.73 -15.14 -4.55
CA THR A 239 5.00 -15.46 -3.32
C THR A 239 3.70 -16.18 -3.65
N PHE A 240 3.45 -17.26 -2.93
CA PHE A 240 2.21 -18.03 -2.96
C PHE A 240 1.63 -18.06 -1.56
N HIS A 241 0.41 -17.59 -1.41
CA HIS A 241 -0.28 -17.52 -0.14
C HIS A 241 -1.63 -18.23 -0.24
N HIS A 242 -1.82 -19.25 0.59
CA HIS A 242 -3.07 -19.98 0.75
C HIS A 242 -3.60 -19.72 2.14
N ASN A 243 -4.86 -19.35 2.25
CA ASN A 243 -5.53 -19.18 3.52
C ASN A 243 -6.88 -19.91 3.48
N PHE A 244 -7.14 -20.71 4.49
CA PHE A 244 -8.40 -21.38 4.70
C PHE A 244 -8.95 -20.95 6.07
N ASN A 245 -10.22 -20.55 6.11
CA ASN A 245 -10.92 -20.12 7.30
C ASN A 245 -12.26 -20.87 7.41
N LEU A 246 -12.52 -21.48 8.57
CA LEU A 246 -13.79 -22.08 8.90
C LEU A 246 -14.32 -21.39 10.15
N SER A 247 -15.51 -20.82 10.08
CA SER A 247 -16.14 -20.12 11.20
C SER A 247 -17.56 -20.61 11.46
N TYR A 248 -17.92 -20.59 12.73
CA TYR A 248 -19.27 -20.80 13.22
C TYR A 248 -19.70 -19.55 13.98
N SER A 249 -20.92 -19.09 13.76
CA SER A 249 -21.51 -17.98 14.51
C SER A 249 -22.87 -18.39 15.08
N HIS A 250 -23.12 -17.95 16.32
CA HIS A 250 -24.40 -18.14 17.01
C HIS A 250 -24.91 -16.79 17.52
N HIS A 251 -26.16 -16.48 17.22
CA HIS A 251 -26.84 -15.26 17.66
C HIS A 251 -27.68 -15.52 18.91
N PHE A 252 -27.35 -14.82 20.00
CA PHE A 252 -28.12 -14.77 21.23
C PHE A 252 -29.02 -13.53 21.26
N GLU A 253 -29.95 -13.45 22.18
CA GLU A 253 -30.80 -12.26 22.37
C GLU A 253 -29.99 -11.00 22.70
N CYS A 254 -28.85 -11.16 23.38
CA CYS A 254 -28.00 -10.05 23.85
C CYS A 254 -26.60 -10.04 23.22
N GLY A 255 -26.39 -10.75 22.12
CA GLY A 255 -25.07 -10.75 21.47
C GLY A 255 -24.81 -11.89 20.53
N ASP A 256 -23.57 -11.93 19.99
CA ASP A 256 -23.13 -12.89 18.99
C ASP A 256 -21.83 -13.58 19.46
N LEU A 257 -21.81 -14.90 19.40
CA LEU A 257 -20.61 -15.71 19.57
C LEU A 257 -20.08 -16.11 18.19
N GLN A 258 -18.78 -15.97 17.99
CA GLN A 258 -18.11 -16.54 16.83
C GLN A 258 -16.91 -17.38 17.27
N ALA A 259 -16.77 -18.55 16.68
CA ALA A 259 -15.57 -19.38 16.79
C ALA A 259 -15.03 -19.64 15.38
N ALA A 260 -13.71 -19.60 15.22
CA ALA A 260 -13.10 -19.87 13.92
C ALA A 260 -11.79 -20.65 14.06
N ALA A 261 -11.48 -21.41 13.00
CA ALA A 261 -10.18 -22.03 12.79
C ALA A 261 -9.61 -21.55 11.46
N ARG A 262 -8.36 -21.14 11.47
CA ARG A 262 -7.65 -20.62 10.29
C ARG A 262 -6.39 -21.46 10.04
N TYR A 263 -6.15 -21.75 8.78
CA TYR A 263 -4.88 -22.31 8.32
C TYR A 263 -4.31 -21.44 7.21
N GLU A 264 -3.06 -21.03 7.36
CA GLU A 264 -2.33 -20.21 6.42
C GLU A 264 -1.04 -20.92 6.02
N ASN A 265 -0.74 -20.96 4.72
CA ASN A 265 0.53 -21.45 4.20
C ASN A 265 1.05 -20.42 3.19
N ARG A 266 2.21 -19.85 3.50
CA ARG A 266 2.92 -18.93 2.61
C ARG A 266 4.26 -19.50 2.21
N LEU A 267 4.51 -19.49 0.91
CA LEU A 267 5.78 -19.81 0.30
C LEU A 267 6.26 -18.57 -0.46
N ALA A 268 7.42 -18.05 -0.10
CA ALA A 268 8.07 -16.96 -0.81
C ALA A 268 9.45 -17.42 -1.28
N ARG A 269 9.82 -17.07 -2.51
CA ARG A 269 11.08 -17.45 -3.12
C ARG A 269 11.68 -16.26 -3.85
N SER A 270 12.96 -15.97 -3.58
CA SER A 270 13.78 -15.03 -4.35
C SER A 270 14.87 -15.78 -5.12
N LYS A 271 15.18 -15.28 -6.30
CA LYS A 271 16.35 -15.69 -7.09
C LYS A 271 17.08 -14.43 -7.51
N ASP A 272 18.27 -14.25 -6.99
CA ASP A 272 19.07 -13.06 -7.21
C ASP A 272 20.33 -13.44 -7.98
N HIS A 273 20.61 -12.71 -9.05
CA HIS A 273 21.82 -12.85 -9.83
C HIS A 273 22.45 -11.48 -10.05
N GLN A 274 23.72 -11.36 -9.80
CA GLN A 274 24.49 -10.15 -10.11
C GLN A 274 25.72 -10.52 -10.93
N TRP A 275 25.93 -9.79 -11.99
CA TRP A 275 27.12 -9.85 -12.83
C TRP A 275 27.86 -8.52 -12.72
N LEU A 276 29.17 -8.57 -12.62
CA LEU A 276 30.04 -7.41 -12.70
C LEU A 276 31.02 -7.68 -13.84
N ASP A 277 31.06 -6.78 -14.83
CA ASP A 277 31.87 -6.92 -16.05
C ASP A 277 31.73 -8.30 -16.72
N ASN A 278 30.46 -8.74 -16.88
CA ASN A 278 30.08 -10.07 -17.39
C ASN A 278 30.51 -11.29 -16.52
N ALA A 279 31.11 -11.08 -15.36
CA ALA A 279 31.41 -12.16 -14.42
C ALA A 279 30.26 -12.28 -13.40
N LEU A 280 29.74 -13.50 -13.22
CA LEU A 280 28.71 -13.77 -12.20
C LEU A 280 29.33 -13.64 -10.81
N THR A 281 28.95 -12.60 -10.07
CA THR A 281 29.46 -12.29 -8.72
C THR A 281 28.54 -12.71 -7.62
N LEU A 282 27.21 -12.76 -7.89
CA LEU A 282 26.20 -13.22 -6.95
C LEU A 282 25.27 -14.21 -7.65
N LYS A 283 25.05 -15.36 -7.03
CA LYS A 283 23.98 -16.29 -7.36
C LYS A 283 23.34 -16.74 -6.06
N ASN A 284 22.12 -16.30 -5.80
CA ASN A 284 21.39 -16.64 -4.59
C ASN A 284 20.02 -17.21 -4.94
N ILE A 285 19.60 -18.22 -4.20
CA ILE A 285 18.23 -18.72 -4.20
C ILE A 285 17.80 -18.81 -2.74
N PHE A 286 16.91 -17.94 -2.34
CA PHE A 286 16.38 -17.92 -1.00
C PHE A 286 14.92 -18.35 -1.02
N THR A 287 14.55 -19.25 -0.11
CA THR A 287 13.18 -19.73 0.03
C THR A 287 12.75 -19.59 1.49
N HIS A 288 11.64 -18.91 1.69
CA HIS A 288 11.04 -18.74 2.99
C HIS A 288 9.64 -19.33 2.99
N ARG A 289 9.37 -20.16 3.99
CA ARG A 289 8.06 -20.78 4.15
C ARG A 289 7.60 -20.68 5.59
N TYR A 290 6.35 -20.23 5.77
CA TYR A 290 5.69 -20.38 7.05
C TYR A 290 4.31 -21.01 6.90
N ARG A 291 3.90 -21.73 7.93
CA ARG A 291 2.59 -22.34 8.09
C ARG A 291 2.04 -21.92 9.44
N THR A 292 0.84 -21.39 9.46
CA THR A 292 0.17 -20.95 10.68
C THR A 292 -1.15 -21.66 10.80
N GLY A 293 -1.35 -22.33 11.93
CA GLY A 293 -2.67 -22.78 12.38
C GLY A 293 -3.13 -21.85 13.49
N ALA A 294 -4.36 -21.34 13.43
CA ALA A 294 -4.90 -20.47 14.45
C ALA A 294 -6.33 -20.88 14.83
N VAL A 295 -6.67 -20.67 16.08
CA VAL A 295 -8.04 -20.78 16.60
C VAL A 295 -8.43 -19.45 17.22
N MET A 296 -9.66 -19.03 16.98
CA MET A 296 -10.21 -17.75 17.42
C MET A 296 -11.56 -17.97 18.08
N ALA A 297 -11.82 -17.22 19.12
CA ALA A 297 -13.15 -17.07 19.70
C ALA A 297 -13.44 -15.59 19.97
N SER A 298 -14.61 -15.13 19.60
CA SER A 298 -15.06 -13.77 19.89
C SER A 298 -16.48 -13.73 20.38
N TYR A 299 -16.77 -12.74 21.23
CA TYR A 299 -18.10 -12.49 21.73
C TYR A 299 -18.44 -11.00 21.65
N ASN A 300 -19.54 -10.70 21.00
CA ASN A 300 -20.11 -9.38 20.91
C ASN A 300 -21.31 -9.31 21.84
N TYR A 301 -21.22 -8.55 22.92
CA TYR A 301 -22.24 -8.47 23.97
C TYR A 301 -22.92 -7.11 23.97
N LEU A 302 -24.23 -7.11 23.96
CA LEU A 302 -25.09 -5.94 23.95
C LEU A 302 -25.94 -5.93 25.24
N PRO A 303 -25.36 -5.56 26.42
CA PRO A 303 -26.09 -5.57 27.69
C PRO A 303 -27.29 -4.60 27.68
N VAL A 304 -27.14 -3.50 26.98
CA VAL A 304 -28.19 -2.51 26.70
C VAL A 304 -28.00 -1.96 25.29
N LYS A 305 -29.02 -1.39 24.69
CA LYS A 305 -28.97 -0.87 23.31
C LYS A 305 -27.88 0.19 23.07
N SER A 306 -27.50 0.89 24.14
CA SER A 306 -26.48 1.96 24.07
C SER A 306 -25.06 1.50 24.34
N LEU A 307 -24.84 0.23 24.76
CA LEU A 307 -23.52 -0.27 25.11
C LEU A 307 -23.23 -1.57 24.38
N ARG A 308 -22.10 -1.60 23.69
CA ARG A 308 -21.55 -2.78 23.03
C ARG A 308 -20.18 -3.11 23.60
N LEU A 309 -20.01 -4.35 24.02
CA LEU A 309 -18.74 -4.91 24.47
C LEU A 309 -18.32 -6.03 23.52
N TYR A 310 -17.14 -5.94 22.98
CA TYR A 310 -16.58 -6.97 22.11
C TYR A 310 -15.26 -7.46 22.68
N ALA A 311 -15.07 -8.76 22.72
CA ALA A 311 -13.82 -9.39 23.06
C ALA A 311 -13.50 -10.51 22.06
N GLU A 312 -12.25 -10.61 21.65
CA GLU A 312 -11.73 -11.64 20.75
C GLU A 312 -10.38 -12.14 21.26
N PHE A 313 -10.17 -13.42 21.15
CA PHE A 313 -8.91 -14.09 21.47
C PHE A 313 -8.53 -15.00 20.32
N GLU A 314 -7.35 -14.76 19.75
CA GLU A 314 -6.75 -15.65 18.77
C GLU A 314 -5.49 -16.26 19.35
N TYR A 315 -5.35 -17.57 19.23
CA TYR A 315 -4.11 -18.28 19.46
C TYR A 315 -3.59 -18.83 18.14
N ALA A 316 -2.37 -18.45 17.78
CA ALA A 316 -1.72 -18.83 16.53
C ALA A 316 -0.44 -19.62 16.82
N TYR A 317 -0.31 -20.77 16.17
CA TYR A 317 0.91 -21.57 16.12
C TYR A 317 1.51 -21.43 14.72
N THR A 318 2.76 -20.98 14.64
CA THR A 318 3.46 -20.79 13.37
C THR A 318 4.74 -21.62 13.33
N SER A 319 4.89 -22.44 12.29
CA SER A 319 6.15 -23.10 11.95
C SER A 319 6.82 -22.32 10.82
N MET A 320 8.01 -21.79 11.08
CA MET A 320 8.77 -20.92 10.18
C MET A 320 10.25 -21.27 10.20
N ASN A 321 10.80 -21.73 9.07
CA ASN A 321 12.24 -22.07 8.92
C ASN A 321 12.81 -22.93 10.06
N GLY A 322 12.06 -23.95 10.52
CA GLY A 322 12.47 -24.82 11.63
C GLY A 322 12.24 -24.25 13.03
N ARG A 323 11.72 -23.04 13.16
CA ARG A 323 11.29 -22.43 14.43
C ARG A 323 9.80 -22.59 14.61
N ASN A 324 9.37 -22.81 15.86
CA ASN A 324 7.98 -22.87 16.25
C ASN A 324 7.66 -21.66 17.12
N LEU A 325 6.70 -20.88 16.71
CA LEU A 325 6.28 -19.64 17.37
C LEU A 325 4.84 -19.78 17.84
N HIS A 326 4.56 -19.22 19.02
CA HIS A 326 3.25 -19.23 19.64
C HIS A 326 2.84 -17.79 19.94
N ASP A 327 1.71 -17.37 19.40
CA ASP A 327 1.24 -16.00 19.53
C ASP A 327 -0.16 -16.01 20.14
N PHE A 328 -0.38 -15.16 21.14
CA PHE A 328 -1.69 -14.84 21.69
C PHE A 328 -2.05 -13.41 21.35
N LEU A 329 -3.15 -13.23 20.61
CA LEU A 329 -3.55 -11.97 19.96
C LEU A 329 -4.96 -11.56 20.47
N PRO A 330 -5.05 -10.91 21.63
CA PRO A 330 -6.31 -10.41 22.16
C PRO A 330 -6.73 -9.10 21.47
N ARG A 331 -8.05 -8.93 21.35
CA ARG A 331 -8.72 -7.71 20.90
C ARG A 331 -9.89 -7.42 21.80
N ALA A 332 -10.12 -6.15 22.14
CA ALA A 332 -11.27 -5.70 22.90
C ALA A 332 -11.80 -4.36 22.38
N ILE A 333 -13.11 -4.21 22.38
CA ILE A 333 -13.78 -2.97 21.97
C ILE A 333 -14.92 -2.67 22.96
N ILE A 334 -14.98 -1.44 23.42
CA ILE A 334 -16.10 -0.88 24.17
C ILE A 334 -16.66 0.25 23.34
N GLU A 335 -17.94 0.17 22.95
CA GLU A 335 -18.65 1.23 22.26
C GLU A 335 -19.86 1.66 23.10
N TRP A 336 -19.97 2.96 23.32
CA TRP A 336 -21.06 3.55 24.07
C TRP A 336 -21.73 4.65 23.28
N HIS A 337 -23.05 4.53 23.13
CA HIS A 337 -23.93 5.50 22.48
C HIS A 337 -24.83 6.12 23.57
N PRO A 338 -24.37 7.19 24.26
CA PRO A 338 -25.22 7.85 25.27
C PRO A 338 -26.52 8.38 24.67
N ASP A 339 -26.48 8.79 23.40
CA ASP A 339 -27.64 9.18 22.59
C ASP A 339 -27.43 8.78 21.12
N THR A 340 -28.34 9.22 20.23
CA THR A 340 -28.27 8.92 18.79
C THR A 340 -27.19 9.73 18.03
N GLU A 341 -26.67 10.77 18.64
CA GLU A 341 -25.74 11.71 18.03
C GLU A 341 -24.29 11.44 18.43
N VAL A 342 -24.07 10.77 19.56
CA VAL A 342 -22.74 10.56 20.15
C VAL A 342 -22.36 9.08 20.15
N LEU A 343 -21.14 8.79 19.69
CA LEU A 343 -20.47 7.50 19.85
C LEU A 343 -19.12 7.70 20.53
N LEU A 344 -18.87 6.94 21.58
CA LEU A 344 -17.58 6.79 22.23
C LEU A 344 -17.10 5.36 22.02
N SER A 345 -15.87 5.18 21.57
CA SER A 345 -15.29 3.85 21.35
C SER A 345 -13.87 3.79 21.91
N LEU A 346 -13.60 2.77 22.72
CA LEU A 346 -12.25 2.43 23.17
C LEU A 346 -11.91 1.04 22.64
N LYS A 347 -10.75 0.92 21.98
CA LYS A 347 -10.29 -0.30 21.32
C LYS A 347 -8.89 -0.65 21.75
N TYR A 348 -8.64 -1.92 21.96
CA TYR A 348 -7.33 -2.50 22.13
C TYR A 348 -7.15 -3.64 21.13
N ASP A 349 -6.03 -3.62 20.39
CA ASP A 349 -5.64 -4.66 19.46
C ASP A 349 -4.19 -5.06 19.70
N LYS A 350 -3.91 -6.35 19.82
CA LYS A 350 -2.57 -6.91 19.67
C LYS A 350 -2.48 -7.60 18.30
N LEU A 351 -1.60 -7.13 17.46
CA LEU A 351 -1.41 -7.62 16.10
C LEU A 351 -0.02 -8.23 15.93
N LEU A 352 0.10 -9.21 15.06
CA LEU A 352 1.35 -9.81 14.65
C LEU A 352 1.61 -9.46 13.18
N VAL A 353 2.77 -8.83 12.91
CA VAL A 353 3.24 -8.53 11.56
C VAL A 353 4.37 -9.47 11.19
N ARG A 354 4.20 -10.21 10.11
CA ARG A 354 5.23 -11.11 9.59
C ARG A 354 6.19 -10.36 8.65
N PRO A 355 7.51 -10.70 8.66
CA PRO A 355 8.48 -10.06 7.78
C PRO A 355 8.20 -10.41 6.31
N SER A 356 8.47 -9.46 5.41
CA SER A 356 8.51 -9.71 3.97
C SER A 356 9.79 -10.43 3.57
N LEU A 357 9.82 -10.98 2.35
CA LEU A 357 11.01 -11.65 1.82
C LEU A 357 12.24 -10.72 1.78
N HIS A 358 12.00 -9.45 1.46
CA HIS A 358 13.04 -8.41 1.44
C HIS A 358 13.77 -8.23 2.78
N TYR A 359 13.08 -8.38 3.93
CA TYR A 359 13.74 -8.33 5.25
C TYR A 359 14.53 -9.59 5.58
N LEU A 360 14.14 -10.72 4.99
CA LEU A 360 14.66 -12.04 5.35
C LEU A 360 15.79 -12.52 4.46
N ASN A 361 15.83 -12.10 3.19
CA ASN A 361 16.79 -12.58 2.21
C ASN A 361 18.23 -12.14 2.57
N PRO A 362 19.12 -13.04 3.01
CA PRO A 362 20.46 -12.69 3.47
C PRO A 362 21.45 -12.35 2.34
N ALA A 363 21.01 -12.37 1.08
CA ALA A 363 21.87 -12.03 -0.04
C ALA A 363 22.42 -10.60 0.10
N GLU A 364 23.74 -10.46 0.03
CA GLU A 364 24.41 -9.16 -0.04
C GLU A 364 24.34 -8.63 -1.48
N VAL A 365 23.39 -7.76 -1.74
CA VAL A 365 23.29 -7.05 -3.02
C VAL A 365 24.21 -5.84 -2.97
N ARG A 366 25.23 -5.81 -3.83
CA ARG A 366 26.19 -4.72 -3.92
C ARG A 366 25.70 -3.64 -4.86
N GLU A 367 25.60 -2.45 -4.33
CA GLU A 367 25.45 -1.19 -5.04
C GLU A 367 26.82 -0.46 -5.04
N PRO A 368 27.01 0.62 -5.79
CA PRO A 368 28.33 1.27 -5.88
C PRO A 368 28.98 1.62 -4.55
N LEU A 369 28.26 2.24 -3.63
CA LEU A 369 28.74 2.65 -2.30
C LEU A 369 27.86 2.11 -1.18
N ALA A 370 27.10 1.05 -1.44
CA ALA A 370 26.20 0.43 -0.48
C ALA A 370 26.13 -1.09 -0.66
N ILE A 371 25.87 -1.79 0.43
CA ILE A 371 25.48 -3.19 0.44
C ILE A 371 24.15 -3.28 1.17
N ARG A 372 23.17 -3.94 0.57
CA ARG A 372 21.91 -4.30 1.23
C ARG A 372 21.90 -5.78 1.54
N ALA A 373 21.53 -6.14 2.76
CA ALA A 373 21.34 -7.51 3.18
C ALA A 373 20.09 -7.64 4.06
N GLY A 374 19.30 -8.68 3.84
CA GLY A 374 18.28 -9.09 4.78
C GLY A 374 18.87 -9.91 5.92
N ASN A 375 18.00 -10.38 6.80
CA ASN A 375 18.37 -11.21 7.94
C ASN A 375 17.33 -12.33 8.11
N SER A 376 17.75 -13.56 7.82
CA SER A 376 16.88 -14.75 7.93
C SER A 376 16.40 -15.05 9.35
N ASP A 377 17.02 -14.42 10.35
CA ASP A 377 16.69 -14.61 11.77
C ASP A 377 15.54 -13.72 12.25
N ILE A 378 15.10 -12.78 11.43
CA ILE A 378 13.95 -11.93 11.75
C ILE A 378 12.69 -12.80 11.93
N VAL A 379 12.00 -12.58 13.04
CA VAL A 379 10.69 -13.16 13.36
C VAL A 379 9.58 -12.11 13.22
N GLY A 380 8.35 -12.43 13.55
CA GLY A 380 7.28 -11.43 13.55
C GLY A 380 7.50 -10.33 14.59
N MET A 381 6.99 -9.13 14.33
CA MET A 381 6.89 -8.06 15.31
C MET A 381 5.48 -7.98 15.89
N HIS A 382 5.37 -7.64 17.18
CA HIS A 382 4.11 -7.44 17.86
C HIS A 382 3.76 -5.95 17.94
N LEU A 383 2.53 -5.63 17.56
CA LEU A 383 1.97 -4.30 17.71
C LEU A 383 0.86 -4.31 18.73
N HIS A 384 0.93 -3.43 19.71
CA HIS A 384 -0.14 -3.15 20.65
C HIS A 384 -0.71 -1.78 20.34
N LYS A 385 -1.98 -1.72 20.02
CA LYS A 385 -2.66 -0.47 19.69
C LYS A 385 -3.82 -0.26 20.65
N ILE A 386 -3.84 0.91 21.29
CA ILE A 386 -5.00 1.42 22.02
C ILE A 386 -5.52 2.61 21.22
N SER A 387 -6.82 2.65 20.94
CA SER A 387 -7.43 3.79 20.26
C SER A 387 -8.73 4.20 20.92
N PHE A 388 -8.93 5.50 21.01
CA PHE A 388 -10.15 6.14 21.44
C PHE A 388 -10.74 6.92 20.28
N ASP A 389 -12.03 6.68 19.99
CA ASP A 389 -12.80 7.42 19.00
C ASP A 389 -13.98 8.12 19.69
N PHE A 390 -14.16 9.38 19.36
CA PHE A 390 -15.33 10.19 19.71
C PHE A 390 -15.96 10.70 18.43
N ASP A 391 -17.22 10.36 18.19
CA ASP A 391 -18.04 10.85 17.09
C ASP A 391 -19.21 11.66 17.64
N TRP A 392 -19.40 12.85 17.10
CA TRP A 392 -20.57 13.67 17.36
C TRP A 392 -21.20 14.10 16.03
N LYS A 393 -22.47 13.71 15.82
CA LYS A 393 -23.15 13.87 14.53
C LYS A 393 -24.43 14.69 14.72
N LEU A 394 -24.39 15.93 14.21
CA LEU A 394 -25.58 16.79 14.03
C LEU A 394 -25.95 16.84 12.54
N PRO A 395 -27.16 17.30 12.18
CA PRO A 395 -27.60 17.36 10.77
C PRO A 395 -26.66 18.16 9.84
N SER A 396 -26.06 19.23 10.37
CA SER A 396 -25.16 20.12 9.60
C SER A 396 -23.71 20.07 10.03
N LEU A 397 -23.37 19.35 11.09
CA LEU A 397 -22.05 19.31 11.68
C LEU A 397 -21.73 17.88 12.14
N SER A 398 -20.58 17.36 11.76
CA SER A 398 -20.03 16.15 12.37
C SER A 398 -18.62 16.43 12.85
N ALA A 399 -18.35 16.12 14.11
CA ALA A 399 -17.03 16.19 14.69
C ALA A 399 -16.57 14.78 15.03
N HIS A 400 -15.31 14.48 14.74
CA HIS A 400 -14.68 13.21 15.08
C HIS A 400 -13.31 13.46 15.68
N LEU A 401 -13.00 12.78 16.77
CA LEU A 401 -11.68 12.77 17.38
C LEU A 401 -11.18 11.33 17.44
N ASN A 402 -10.06 11.04 16.81
CA ASN A 402 -9.31 9.81 17.01
C ASN A 402 -8.06 10.10 17.81
N ALA A 403 -7.84 9.38 18.90
CA ALA A 403 -6.59 9.37 19.66
C ALA A 403 -6.09 7.93 19.74
N SER A 404 -4.84 7.69 19.39
CA SER A 404 -4.28 6.33 19.44
C SER A 404 -2.85 6.32 19.96
N TYR A 405 -2.53 5.26 20.69
CA TYR A 405 -1.19 4.91 21.11
C TYR A 405 -0.80 3.56 20.52
N LEU A 406 0.35 3.53 19.88
CA LEU A 406 0.96 2.34 19.30
C LEU A 406 2.26 2.02 20.04
N TYR A 407 2.37 0.79 20.52
CA TYR A 407 3.61 0.20 21.01
C TYR A 407 4.00 -0.96 20.11
N THR A 408 5.24 -0.95 19.61
CA THR A 408 5.79 -2.04 18.79
C THR A 408 6.97 -2.64 19.51
N GLN A 409 6.97 -3.95 19.64
CA GLN A 409 8.08 -4.75 20.12
C GLN A 409 8.67 -5.54 18.95
N ASP A 410 9.99 -5.76 18.96
CA ASP A 410 10.72 -6.50 17.92
C ASP A 410 10.52 -5.89 16.51
N GLY A 411 10.48 -4.56 16.43
CA GLY A 411 10.24 -3.82 15.20
C GLY A 411 11.32 -4.05 14.16
N PHE A 412 10.92 -4.10 12.89
CA PHE A 412 11.86 -4.23 11.77
C PHE A 412 12.55 -2.90 11.50
N ASN A 413 13.87 -2.87 11.65
CA ASN A 413 14.68 -1.69 11.37
C ASN A 413 15.87 -2.06 10.48
N ALA A 414 16.21 -1.19 9.54
CA ALA A 414 17.48 -1.26 8.83
C ALA A 414 18.55 -0.59 9.70
N ILE A 415 19.55 -1.35 10.11
CA ILE A 415 20.71 -0.83 10.82
C ILE A 415 21.75 -0.43 9.80
N TRP A 416 22.20 0.81 9.88
CA TRP A 416 23.24 1.36 9.01
C TRP A 416 24.59 1.17 9.65
N MET A 417 25.50 0.53 8.93
CA MET A 417 26.88 0.31 9.32
C MET A 417 27.80 0.74 8.20
N GLU A 418 29.07 0.88 8.50
CA GLU A 418 30.11 1.15 7.53
C GLU A 418 31.18 0.05 7.57
N ARG A 419 31.62 -0.38 6.40
CA ARG A 419 32.74 -1.32 6.24
C ARG A 419 33.55 -0.91 5.01
N SER A 420 34.81 -0.47 5.23
CA SER A 420 35.75 -0.12 4.16
C SER A 420 35.16 0.89 3.15
N ASN A 421 34.63 2.02 3.63
CA ASN A 421 33.98 3.08 2.83
C ASN A 421 32.67 2.64 2.13
N ILE A 422 32.13 1.48 2.49
CA ILE A 422 30.87 0.99 1.94
C ILE A 422 29.83 1.01 3.03
N ARG A 423 28.70 1.65 2.74
CA ARG A 423 27.52 1.68 3.62
C ARG A 423 26.81 0.33 3.55
N ILE A 424 26.54 -0.27 4.69
CA ILE A 424 25.82 -1.53 4.82
C ILE A 424 24.46 -1.25 5.45
N TYR A 425 23.40 -1.70 4.82
CA TYR A 425 22.06 -1.74 5.38
C TYR A 425 21.74 -3.20 5.72
N GLN A 426 21.61 -3.50 6.99
CA GLN A 426 21.20 -4.81 7.46
C GLN A 426 19.90 -4.73 8.22
N TRP A 427 18.94 -5.55 7.88
CA TRP A 427 17.68 -5.61 8.60
C TRP A 427 17.84 -6.34 9.93
N SER A 428 17.15 -5.83 10.96
CA SER A 428 17.17 -6.33 12.32
C SER A 428 15.76 -6.32 12.93
N ASN A 429 15.54 -7.19 13.92
CA ASN A 429 14.31 -7.26 14.74
C ASN A 429 14.48 -6.48 16.05
N GLU A 430 15.39 -5.54 16.10
CA GLU A 430 15.75 -4.78 17.30
C GLU A 430 15.08 -3.41 17.30
N GLY A 431 13.81 -3.37 17.53
CA GLY A 431 13.15 -2.07 17.53
C GLY A 431 12.04 -1.98 18.54
N VAL A 432 12.09 -0.99 19.38
CA VAL A 432 10.96 -0.53 20.18
C VAL A 432 10.45 0.76 19.58
N ARG A 433 9.14 0.83 19.36
CA ARG A 433 8.49 2.05 18.87
C ARG A 433 7.32 2.40 19.77
N HIS A 434 7.27 3.67 20.15
CA HIS A 434 6.11 4.30 20.77
C HIS A 434 5.60 5.39 19.84
N ALA A 435 4.31 5.38 19.54
CA ALA A 435 3.72 6.45 18.76
C ALA A 435 2.36 6.85 19.33
N VAL A 436 2.13 8.15 19.42
CA VAL A 436 0.83 8.74 19.79
C VAL A 436 0.34 9.54 18.60
N ASN A 437 -0.87 9.29 18.18
CA ASN A 437 -1.53 10.08 17.13
C ASN A 437 -2.85 10.63 17.67
N ILE A 438 -3.08 11.94 17.48
CA ILE A 438 -4.32 12.62 17.83
C ILE A 438 -4.81 13.36 16.59
N THR A 439 -6.02 13.01 16.13
CA THR A 439 -6.59 13.54 14.89
C THR A 439 -8.03 14.02 15.13
N PRO A 440 -8.25 15.28 15.49
CA PRO A 440 -9.54 15.91 15.35
C PRO A 440 -9.90 16.13 13.89
N SER A 441 -11.16 15.92 13.55
CA SER A 441 -11.71 16.22 12.23
C SER A 441 -13.12 16.80 12.34
N LEU A 442 -13.46 17.63 11.38
CA LEU A 442 -14.70 18.36 11.32
C LEU A 442 -15.28 18.29 9.91
N LYS A 443 -16.57 17.96 9.83
CA LYS A 443 -17.34 18.00 8.60
C LYS A 443 -18.54 18.93 8.78
N ILE A 444 -18.63 19.95 7.95
CA ILE A 444 -19.67 20.98 7.99
C ILE A 444 -20.45 20.94 6.68
N LYS A 445 -21.75 20.77 6.77
CA LYS A 445 -22.70 20.99 5.66
C LYS A 445 -23.23 22.42 5.77
N ALA A 446 -22.47 23.38 5.22
CA ALA A 446 -22.80 24.80 5.29
C ALA A 446 -24.10 25.14 4.53
N SER A 447 -24.43 24.35 3.50
CA SER A 447 -25.69 24.39 2.77
C SER A 447 -26.04 23.03 2.18
N ARG A 448 -27.14 22.93 1.42
CA ARG A 448 -27.46 21.70 0.66
C ARG A 448 -26.45 21.35 -0.42
N THR A 449 -25.67 22.31 -0.84
CA THR A 449 -24.67 22.16 -1.94
C THR A 449 -23.25 22.41 -1.50
N THR A 450 -23.01 22.83 -0.23
CA THR A 450 -21.69 23.17 0.28
C THR A 450 -21.32 22.25 1.43
N GLU A 451 -20.22 21.52 1.27
CA GLU A 451 -19.61 20.66 2.29
C GLU A 451 -18.16 21.03 2.50
N ILE A 452 -17.75 21.16 3.75
CA ILE A 452 -16.36 21.43 4.16
C ILE A 452 -15.93 20.30 5.09
N ASN A 453 -14.78 19.70 4.79
CA ASN A 453 -14.13 18.73 5.66
C ASN A 453 -12.75 19.28 6.04
N ALA A 454 -12.38 19.17 7.30
CA ALA A 454 -11.05 19.55 7.77
C ALA A 454 -10.56 18.58 8.85
N SER A 455 -9.28 18.29 8.87
CA SER A 455 -8.64 17.52 9.93
C SER A 455 -7.23 18.02 10.20
N VAL A 456 -6.78 17.84 11.44
CA VAL A 456 -5.41 18.09 11.86
C VAL A 456 -4.95 16.87 12.63
N SER A 457 -3.76 16.36 12.33
CA SER A 457 -3.13 15.25 13.05
C SER A 457 -1.86 15.72 13.72
N ALA A 458 -1.71 15.42 15.01
CA ALA A 458 -0.47 15.54 15.73
C ALA A 458 0.07 14.13 16.01
N LEU A 459 1.29 13.86 15.59
CA LEU A 459 1.95 12.58 15.74
C LEU A 459 3.22 12.76 16.56
N TRP A 460 3.32 12.06 17.68
CA TRP A 460 4.59 11.83 18.37
C TRP A 460 5.06 10.40 18.06
N ASP A 461 6.32 10.22 17.66
CA ASP A 461 6.88 8.92 17.29
C ASP A 461 8.30 8.81 17.86
N LYS A 462 8.52 7.84 18.74
CA LYS A 462 9.80 7.51 19.33
C LYS A 462 10.19 6.09 18.92
N ARG A 463 11.36 5.95 18.30
CA ARG A 463 11.95 4.67 17.90
C ARG A 463 13.28 4.49 18.58
N ILE A 464 13.53 3.29 19.10
CA ILE A 464 14.72 2.95 19.86
C ILE A 464 15.30 1.64 19.28
N ALA A 465 16.62 1.61 19.11
CA ALA A 465 17.39 0.40 18.83
C ALA A 465 18.58 0.38 19.79
N GLU A 466 18.48 -0.42 20.85
CA GLU A 466 19.46 -0.43 21.95
C GLU A 466 20.82 -0.95 21.53
N SER A 467 20.87 -1.98 20.66
CA SER A 467 22.13 -2.60 20.20
C SER A 467 23.09 -1.62 19.53
N VAL A 468 22.54 -0.58 18.89
CA VAL A 468 23.29 0.46 18.21
C VAL A 468 23.19 1.82 18.92
N SER A 469 22.59 1.84 20.12
CA SER A 469 22.41 3.05 20.96
C SER A 469 21.74 4.20 20.21
N LEU A 470 20.77 3.91 19.35
CA LEU A 470 20.03 4.87 18.55
C LEU A 470 18.63 5.12 19.11
N SER A 471 18.25 6.38 19.15
CA SER A 471 16.89 6.81 19.50
C SER A 471 16.49 7.99 18.62
N ASN A 472 15.36 7.88 17.92
CA ASN A 472 14.74 8.96 17.15
C ASN A 472 13.41 9.33 17.80
N ASP A 473 13.29 10.55 18.30
CA ASP A 473 12.15 11.08 19.05
C ASP A 473 11.69 12.38 18.39
N ASN A 474 10.52 12.37 17.76
CA ASN A 474 10.03 13.49 16.97
C ASN A 474 8.53 13.71 17.07
N TRP A 475 8.15 14.96 16.83
CA TRP A 475 6.78 15.37 16.60
C TRP A 475 6.56 15.68 15.12
N GLY A 476 5.43 15.19 14.59
CA GLY A 476 4.95 15.51 13.27
C GLY A 476 3.55 16.10 13.34
N VAL A 477 3.22 16.93 12.35
CA VAL A 477 1.89 17.51 12.17
C VAL A 477 1.45 17.31 10.74
N ALA A 478 0.19 16.96 10.54
CA ALA A 478 -0.44 16.95 9.23
C ALA A 478 -1.80 17.65 9.30
N ALA A 479 -2.17 18.36 8.25
CA ALA A 479 -3.47 18.99 8.12
C ALA A 479 -4.05 18.70 6.74
N HIS A 480 -5.35 18.48 6.70
CA HIS A 480 -6.14 18.29 5.49
C HIS A 480 -7.34 19.21 5.50
N ALA A 481 -7.67 19.80 4.36
CA ALA A 481 -8.92 20.55 4.15
C ALA A 481 -9.50 20.24 2.77
N ASP A 482 -10.80 20.09 2.70
CA ASP A 482 -11.56 19.82 1.49
C ASP A 482 -12.82 20.66 1.46
N LEU A 483 -13.10 21.30 0.34
CA LEU A 483 -14.33 22.06 0.06
C LEU A 483 -15.00 21.46 -1.15
N THR A 484 -16.23 21.02 -0.99
CA THR A 484 -17.10 20.63 -2.09
C THR A 484 -18.25 21.61 -2.25
N GLN A 485 -18.46 22.13 -3.45
CA GLN A 485 -19.50 23.09 -3.80
C GLN A 485 -20.29 22.62 -5.02
N GLY A 486 -21.57 22.37 -4.85
CA GLY A 486 -22.51 22.20 -5.96
C GLY A 486 -22.95 23.56 -6.53
N LEU A 487 -22.91 23.69 -7.84
CA LEU A 487 -23.29 24.89 -8.58
C LEU A 487 -24.52 24.63 -9.48
N PRO A 488 -25.19 25.69 -9.97
CA PRO A 488 -26.26 25.54 -10.97
C PRO A 488 -25.82 24.75 -12.19
N ALA A 489 -26.78 24.24 -12.97
CA ALA A 489 -26.60 23.47 -14.18
C ALA A 489 -25.80 22.16 -14.00
N GLY A 490 -25.80 21.56 -12.80
CA GLY A 490 -25.17 20.26 -12.51
C GLY A 490 -23.65 20.30 -12.40
N PHE A 491 -23.06 21.47 -12.20
CA PHE A 491 -21.63 21.57 -11.89
C PHE A 491 -21.36 21.29 -10.42
N ARG A 492 -20.20 20.68 -10.16
CA ARG A 492 -19.66 20.48 -8.82
C ARG A 492 -18.19 20.83 -8.82
N ILE A 493 -17.76 21.58 -7.84
CA ILE A 493 -16.36 21.93 -7.62
C ILE A 493 -15.90 21.25 -6.33
N ASN A 494 -14.73 20.63 -6.37
CA ASN A 494 -14.01 20.16 -5.20
C ASN A 494 -12.63 20.81 -5.19
N VAL A 495 -12.20 21.32 -4.03
CA VAL A 495 -10.85 21.84 -3.81
C VAL A 495 -10.34 21.23 -2.53
N HIS A 496 -9.12 20.71 -2.57
CA HIS A 496 -8.50 20.08 -1.40
C HIS A 496 -7.05 20.52 -1.22
N GLY A 497 -6.57 20.42 0.01
CA GLY A 497 -5.19 20.67 0.36
C GLY A 497 -4.74 19.79 1.51
N ASP A 498 -3.51 19.28 1.40
CA ASP A 498 -2.81 18.52 2.42
C ASP A 498 -1.48 19.18 2.72
N ILE A 499 -1.09 19.21 3.98
CA ILE A 499 0.23 19.65 4.44
C ILE A 499 0.71 18.71 5.53
N SER A 500 1.98 18.34 5.52
CA SER A 500 2.59 17.53 6.58
C SER A 500 4.03 17.96 6.86
N TYR A 501 4.45 17.83 8.12
CA TYR A 501 5.78 18.18 8.59
C TYR A 501 6.20 17.27 9.75
N GLY A 502 7.48 16.92 9.81
CA GLY A 502 8.13 16.34 10.99
C GLY A 502 7.88 14.84 11.22
N SER A 503 7.18 14.13 10.31
CA SER A 503 6.91 12.70 10.49
C SER A 503 8.19 11.87 10.55
N THR A 504 8.30 10.96 11.53
CA THR A 504 9.41 10.02 11.62
C THR A 504 9.31 8.97 10.52
N LEU A 505 10.37 8.82 9.74
CA LEU A 505 10.46 7.84 8.66
C LEU A 505 11.03 6.51 9.14
N ASP A 506 12.18 6.57 9.83
CA ASP A 506 12.87 5.42 10.41
C ASP A 506 13.70 5.83 11.66
N LEU A 507 14.66 5.01 12.06
CA LEU A 507 15.56 5.29 13.18
C LEU A 507 16.45 6.53 12.97
N TYR A 508 16.72 6.87 11.71
CA TYR A 508 17.72 7.88 11.34
C TYR A 508 17.09 9.15 10.77
N ARG A 509 15.86 9.08 10.24
CA ARG A 509 15.29 10.12 9.39
C ARG A 509 13.92 10.59 9.84
N ARG A 510 13.65 11.85 9.59
CA ARG A 510 12.30 12.44 9.61
C ARG A 510 11.98 13.11 8.28
N ALA A 511 10.70 13.20 7.96
CA ALA A 511 10.21 13.99 6.85
C ALA A 511 10.21 15.49 7.19
N ASP A 512 10.56 16.33 6.24
CA ASP A 512 10.39 17.78 6.32
C ASP A 512 8.98 18.16 5.82
N LEU A 513 8.82 19.34 5.27
CA LEU A 513 7.57 19.87 4.77
C LEU A 513 7.16 19.21 3.44
N ALA A 514 5.98 18.62 3.41
CA ALA A 514 5.29 18.19 2.19
C ALA A 514 3.93 18.86 2.08
N TYR A 515 3.47 19.14 0.86
CA TYR A 515 2.11 19.62 0.63
C TYR A 515 1.59 19.21 -0.74
N ASN A 516 0.28 19.07 -0.80
CA ASN A 516 -0.49 18.74 -1.99
C ASN A 516 -1.71 19.65 -2.05
N PHE A 517 -1.94 20.28 -3.19
CA PHE A 517 -3.13 21.07 -3.44
C PHE A 517 -3.77 20.59 -4.73
N GLY A 518 -5.08 20.45 -4.75
CA GLY A 518 -5.76 20.02 -5.94
C GLY A 518 -7.18 20.59 -6.05
N GLY A 519 -7.71 20.51 -7.25
CA GLY A 519 -9.07 20.91 -7.53
C GLY A 519 -9.65 20.10 -8.68
N ARG A 520 -10.95 19.87 -8.62
CA ARG A 520 -11.74 19.16 -9.63
C ARG A 520 -13.02 19.92 -9.91
N ILE A 521 -13.32 20.10 -11.18
CA ILE A 521 -14.60 20.60 -11.64
C ILE A 521 -15.23 19.47 -12.44
N GLU A 522 -16.43 19.08 -12.06
CA GLU A 522 -17.20 18.05 -12.74
C GLU A 522 -18.60 18.54 -13.10
N ARG A 523 -19.16 17.95 -14.16
CA ARG A 523 -20.52 18.22 -14.60
C ARG A 523 -21.21 16.95 -15.01
N SER A 524 -22.42 16.76 -14.51
CA SER A 524 -23.32 15.68 -14.94
C SER A 524 -24.23 16.16 -16.06
N PHE A 525 -24.31 15.40 -17.15
CA PHE A 525 -25.18 15.62 -18.30
C PHE A 525 -26.26 14.55 -18.32
N GLY A 526 -27.39 14.86 -17.72
CA GLY A 526 -28.45 13.87 -17.50
C GLY A 526 -28.07 12.79 -16.48
N LYS A 527 -28.57 11.56 -16.66
CA LYS A 527 -28.38 10.44 -15.72
C LYS A 527 -27.16 9.57 -16.05
N HIS A 528 -26.67 9.68 -17.26
CA HIS A 528 -25.72 8.71 -17.81
C HIS A 528 -24.34 9.25 -18.07
N PHE A 529 -24.18 10.55 -18.25
CA PHE A 529 -22.92 11.13 -18.70
C PHE A 529 -22.36 12.13 -17.69
N GLU A 530 -21.08 12.03 -17.39
CA GLU A 530 -20.36 12.91 -16.49
C GLU A 530 -18.98 13.24 -17.10
N ALA A 531 -18.57 14.51 -17.03
CA ALA A 531 -17.25 14.95 -17.42
C ALA A 531 -16.60 15.75 -16.30
N ALA A 532 -15.30 15.59 -16.13
CA ALA A 532 -14.53 16.30 -15.11
C ALA A 532 -13.18 16.75 -15.65
N ILE A 533 -12.69 17.85 -15.08
CA ILE A 533 -11.33 18.35 -15.22
C ILE A 533 -10.75 18.48 -13.82
N ASP A 534 -9.57 18.01 -13.61
CA ASP A 534 -8.84 18.12 -12.36
C ASP A 534 -7.43 18.68 -12.58
N ALA A 535 -6.92 19.36 -11.57
CA ALA A 535 -5.55 19.85 -11.52
C ALA A 535 -4.99 19.62 -10.12
N CYS A 536 -3.71 19.33 -10.04
CA CYS A 536 -3.01 19.17 -8.78
C CYS A 536 -1.61 19.77 -8.82
N TYR A 537 -1.13 20.14 -7.64
CA TYR A 537 0.24 20.54 -7.39
C TYR A 537 0.72 19.78 -6.15
N LEU A 538 1.85 19.09 -6.28
CA LEU A 538 2.43 18.27 -5.23
C LEU A 538 3.89 18.66 -5.00
N ARG A 539 4.27 18.85 -3.74
CA ARG A 539 5.65 18.90 -3.29
C ARG A 539 5.87 17.83 -2.24
N LEU A 540 6.76 16.88 -2.53
CA LEU A 540 7.15 15.85 -1.59
C LEU A 540 8.07 16.42 -0.50
N SER A 541 8.09 15.78 0.67
CA SER A 541 8.98 16.19 1.76
C SER A 541 10.44 15.91 1.41
N ASN A 542 11.31 16.77 1.94
CA ASN A 542 12.71 16.41 2.10
C ASN A 542 12.87 15.54 3.34
N ASP A 543 13.81 14.60 3.31
CA ASP A 543 14.17 13.83 4.48
C ASP A 543 15.35 14.50 5.21
N ILE A 544 15.33 14.48 6.53
CA ILE A 544 16.40 15.00 7.36
C ILE A 544 17.00 13.83 8.16
N ILE A 545 18.30 13.64 8.04
CA ILE A 545 19.05 12.67 8.84
C ILE A 545 19.37 13.30 10.19
N LEU A 546 18.95 12.66 11.27
CA LEU A 546 18.99 13.23 12.60
C LEU A 546 20.17 12.74 13.44
N GLN A 547 20.59 11.47 13.25
CA GLN A 547 21.57 10.85 14.14
C GLN A 547 22.11 9.52 13.58
N GLY A 548 23.05 8.94 14.31
CA GLY A 548 23.72 7.70 14.01
C GLY A 548 25.18 7.93 13.65
N ALA A 549 25.79 6.99 12.92
CA ALA A 549 27.13 7.14 12.35
C ALA A 549 27.21 8.24 11.27
N TYR A 550 26.06 8.81 10.92
CA TYR A 550 25.91 9.80 9.87
C TYR A 550 25.17 11.03 10.39
N SER A 551 25.59 12.21 9.97
CA SER A 551 24.86 13.45 10.17
C SER A 551 24.76 14.20 8.85
N GLY A 552 23.60 14.79 8.54
CA GLY A 552 23.42 15.57 7.33
C GLY A 552 21.99 15.62 6.84
N HIS A 553 21.81 16.10 5.62
CA HIS A 553 20.52 16.24 4.98
C HIS A 553 20.40 15.29 3.82
N LEU A 554 19.37 14.45 3.84
CA LEU A 554 18.89 13.77 2.66
C LEU A 554 17.92 14.74 1.99
N ILE A 555 18.34 15.35 0.90
CA ILE A 555 17.46 16.23 0.13
C ILE A 555 16.85 15.40 -0.97
N ARG A 556 15.63 14.91 -0.76
CA ARG A 556 14.75 14.65 -1.89
C ARG A 556 14.36 16.01 -2.44
N ARG A 557 14.82 16.33 -3.62
CA ARG A 557 14.21 17.38 -4.43
C ARG A 557 13.40 16.69 -5.53
N PRO A 558 12.19 16.24 -5.27
CA PRO A 558 11.24 16.13 -6.36
C PRO A 558 11.08 17.57 -6.83
N GLY A 559 11.25 17.82 -8.10
CA GLY A 559 10.78 19.08 -8.66
C GLY A 559 9.31 19.28 -8.28
N ASP A 560 8.85 20.51 -8.24
CA ASP A 560 7.42 20.80 -8.09
C ASP A 560 6.65 20.00 -9.14
N HIS A 561 5.74 19.17 -8.69
CA HIS A 561 4.96 18.30 -9.55
C HIS A 561 3.56 18.89 -9.70
N TYR A 562 3.18 19.17 -10.93
CA TYR A 562 1.82 19.59 -11.25
C TYR A 562 1.25 18.67 -12.32
N GLY A 563 -0.06 18.49 -12.26
CA GLY A 563 -0.77 17.66 -13.20
C GLY A 563 -2.13 18.21 -13.53
N VAL A 564 -2.59 17.93 -14.73
CA VAL A 564 -3.95 18.22 -15.20
C VAL A 564 -4.53 16.97 -15.82
N GLY A 565 -5.79 16.66 -15.51
CA GLY A 565 -6.50 15.52 -16.04
C GLY A 565 -7.88 15.86 -16.57
N VAL A 566 -8.34 15.11 -17.54
CA VAL A 566 -9.71 15.13 -18.05
C VAL A 566 -10.28 13.73 -17.95
N GLU A 567 -11.46 13.61 -17.40
CA GLU A 567 -12.17 12.33 -17.22
C GLU A 567 -13.57 12.43 -17.83
N VAL A 568 -13.96 11.37 -18.50
CA VAL A 568 -15.30 11.16 -19.01
C VAL A 568 -15.82 9.84 -18.49
N ARG A 569 -17.04 9.85 -17.92
CA ARG A 569 -17.72 8.70 -17.35
C ARG A 569 -19.09 8.53 -17.97
N TYR A 570 -19.39 7.31 -18.36
CA TYR A 570 -20.70 6.91 -18.86
C TYR A 570 -21.28 5.78 -18.01
N LYS A 571 -22.52 5.94 -17.55
CA LYS A 571 -23.29 4.96 -16.75
C LYS A 571 -24.45 4.47 -17.58
N PHE A 572 -24.63 3.16 -17.70
CA PHE A 572 -25.71 2.52 -18.50
C PHE A 572 -26.46 1.45 -17.71
#